data_fd322debc2ee64b3dd412415f1b4c47d
#
_entry.id   fd322debc2ee64b3dd412415f1b4c47d
#
_cell.length_a   1.000
_cell.length_b   1.000
_cell.length_c   1.000
_cell.angle_alpha   90.00
_cell.angle_beta   90.00
_cell.angle_gamma   90.00
#
_symmetry.space_group_name_H-M   'P 1'
#
loop_
_entity.id
_entity.type
_entity.pdbx_description
1 polymer ?
#
loop_
_entity_poly.entity_id
_entity_poly.type
_entity_poly.pdbx_seq_one_letter_code
_entity_poly.pdbx_strand_id
1 'polypeptide(L)'
;MVEIENKEAGDIQMTNLEFIYKRKSIRKFKDQEVPKEDLIEMLKAATYAPSAKHQQNWHFDVITNKEKIEEIAKVVGDRHMEIANLADNEKDQTNMSKFLKYYTVFKNAPVLVLVYAKPYKTVEYKILKDKPECKDLYDMVASSQAEVQTIGAAVENLLLAAANMGYGACYMTGPIHSRDKIYEVMGHDETKGELMALIPVGVPEDSSAPQPPRLPLEDVVTFID
;
A
#
# COMPACT_ATOMS: atom_id res chain seq x y z
N MET A 1 12.50 26.65 -7.21
CA MET A 1 12.42 27.20 -5.85
C MET A 1 11.27 28.19 -5.86
N VAL A 2 10.19 27.86 -5.21
CA VAL A 2 9.07 28.80 -5.02
C VAL A 2 9.38 29.51 -3.69
N GLU A 3 9.76 30.76 -3.76
CA GLU A 3 9.85 31.62 -2.56
C GLU A 3 8.42 31.89 -2.09
N ILE A 4 8.08 31.33 -0.93
CA ILE A 4 6.84 31.68 -0.24
C ILE A 4 7.19 32.91 0.64
N GLU A 5 6.69 34.08 0.24
CA GLU A 5 6.82 35.28 1.03
C GLU A 5 6.25 35.10 2.44
N ASN A 6 7.07 35.46 3.45
CA ASN A 6 6.74 35.40 4.87
C ASN A 6 5.50 36.26 5.19
N LYS A 7 4.40 35.59 5.56
CA LYS A 7 3.36 36.24 6.37
C LYS A 7 3.67 36.01 7.84
N GLU A 8 3.67 37.06 8.62
CA GLU A 8 3.88 37.08 10.08
C GLU A 8 2.85 36.18 10.80
N ALA A 9 3.24 34.98 11.06
CA ALA A 9 2.65 34.07 12.06
C ALA A 9 3.75 33.09 12.43
N GLY A 10 4.42 33.37 13.54
CA GLY A 10 5.46 32.59 14.20
C GLY A 10 6.30 31.68 13.31
N ASP A 11 7.60 31.73 13.37
CA ASP A 11 8.58 31.01 12.57
C ASP A 11 8.12 29.61 12.09
N ILE A 12 7.44 29.54 10.95
CA ILE A 12 7.25 28.28 10.23
C ILE A 12 8.60 28.00 9.58
N GLN A 13 9.42 27.25 10.29
CA GLN A 13 10.67 26.74 9.78
C GLN A 13 10.35 25.97 8.50
N MET A 14 10.92 26.37 7.35
CA MET A 14 10.74 25.67 6.07
C MET A 14 11.16 24.21 6.24
N THR A 15 10.20 23.32 6.27
CA THR A 15 10.43 21.88 6.41
C THR A 15 11.00 21.33 5.10
N ASN A 16 12.10 20.56 5.21
CA ASN A 16 12.68 19.89 4.05
C ASN A 16 11.74 18.74 3.60
N LEU A 17 11.03 18.92 2.48
CA LEU A 17 10.14 17.91 1.89
C LEU A 17 10.84 17.00 0.88
N GLU A 18 12.15 17.09 0.74
CA GLU A 18 12.92 16.29 -0.22
C GLU A 18 12.68 14.77 -0.06
N PHE A 19 12.50 14.30 1.18
CA PHE A 19 12.25 12.87 1.44
C PHE A 19 10.96 12.39 0.76
N ILE A 20 9.93 13.25 0.68
CA ILE A 20 8.68 12.95 -0.04
C ILE A 20 8.96 12.86 -1.54
N TYR A 21 9.71 13.82 -2.08
CA TYR A 21 9.99 13.89 -3.51
C TYR A 21 10.96 12.80 -3.97
N LYS A 22 11.85 12.31 -3.10
CA LYS A 22 12.80 11.23 -3.40
C LYS A 22 12.16 9.85 -3.41
N ARG A 23 11.06 9.64 -2.67
CA ARG A 23 10.39 8.34 -2.61
C ARG A 23 9.88 7.93 -4.00
N LYS A 24 10.20 6.73 -4.42
CA LYS A 24 9.69 6.08 -5.65
C LYS A 24 9.45 4.60 -5.42
N SER A 25 8.65 3.95 -6.27
CA SER A 25 8.41 2.50 -6.20
C SER A 25 9.65 1.74 -6.66
N ILE A 26 10.30 1.06 -5.75
CA ILE A 26 11.44 0.17 -6.00
C ILE A 26 10.94 -1.27 -6.13
N ARG A 27 11.41 -1.97 -7.16
CA ARG A 27 10.97 -3.33 -7.52
C ARG A 27 12.13 -4.30 -7.74
N LYS A 28 13.38 -3.82 -7.58
CA LYS A 28 14.58 -4.63 -7.64
C LYS A 28 15.43 -4.37 -6.41
N PHE A 29 15.80 -5.44 -5.74
CA PHE A 29 16.47 -5.39 -4.46
C PHE A 29 17.76 -6.20 -4.50
N LYS A 30 18.75 -5.74 -3.74
CA LYS A 30 19.96 -6.52 -3.48
C LYS A 30 19.60 -7.72 -2.59
N ASP A 31 20.32 -8.82 -2.74
CA ASP A 31 20.25 -9.93 -1.77
C ASP A 31 21.00 -9.55 -0.48
N GLN A 32 20.33 -8.69 0.30
CA GLN A 32 20.86 -8.13 1.53
C GLN A 32 19.74 -8.08 2.56
N GLU A 33 19.99 -8.60 3.74
CA GLU A 33 19.03 -8.55 4.85
C GLU A 33 18.74 -7.11 5.27
N VAL A 34 17.51 -6.89 5.74
CA VAL A 34 17.09 -5.65 6.39
C VAL A 34 17.09 -5.89 7.89
N PRO A 35 17.85 -5.14 8.69
CA PRO A 35 17.87 -5.28 10.14
C PRO A 35 16.47 -5.17 10.75
N LYS A 36 16.19 -5.98 11.74
CA LYS A 36 14.88 -5.98 12.41
C LYS A 36 14.55 -4.63 13.04
N GLU A 37 15.55 -3.96 13.57
CA GLU A 37 15.44 -2.64 14.19
C GLU A 37 14.94 -1.60 13.16
N ASP A 38 15.46 -1.65 11.92
CA ASP A 38 15.04 -0.76 10.84
C ASP A 38 13.59 -1.05 10.40
N LEU A 39 13.20 -2.33 10.35
CA LEU A 39 11.80 -2.72 10.08
C LEU A 39 10.86 -2.21 11.17
N ILE A 40 11.27 -2.27 12.43
CA ILE A 40 10.50 -1.75 13.56
C ILE A 40 10.29 -0.24 13.42
N GLU A 41 11.32 0.53 13.06
CA GLU A 41 11.20 1.98 12.87
C GLU A 41 10.28 2.33 11.69
N MET A 42 10.37 1.61 10.57
CA MET A 42 9.45 1.80 9.44
C MET A 42 7.99 1.49 9.83
N LEU A 43 7.75 0.41 10.56
CA LEU A 43 6.42 0.02 11.02
C LEU A 43 5.87 0.99 12.07
N LYS A 44 6.73 1.47 12.95
CA LYS A 44 6.38 2.52 13.91
C LYS A 44 5.94 3.79 13.18
N ALA A 45 6.69 4.25 12.16
CA ALA A 45 6.27 5.38 11.33
C ALA A 45 4.90 5.14 10.68
N ALA A 46 4.62 3.92 10.18
CA ALA A 46 3.32 3.55 9.64
C ALA A 46 2.19 3.76 10.66
N THR A 47 2.40 3.41 11.93
CA THR A 47 1.39 3.56 13.00
C THR A 47 1.14 5.01 13.42
N TYR A 48 1.97 5.97 13.00
CA TYR A 48 1.73 7.40 13.21
C TYR A 48 0.80 8.03 12.15
N ALA A 49 0.31 7.25 11.21
CA ALA A 49 -0.69 7.71 10.27
C ALA A 49 -2.01 8.11 10.97
N PRO A 50 -2.76 9.07 10.42
CA PRO A 50 -4.11 9.33 10.89
C PRO A 50 -5.00 8.11 10.63
N SER A 51 -5.89 7.83 11.55
CA SER A 51 -6.89 6.77 11.38
C SER A 51 -8.29 7.28 11.76
N ALA A 52 -9.30 6.88 11.00
CA ALA A 52 -10.66 7.31 11.22
C ALA A 52 -11.12 6.97 12.65
N LYS A 53 -11.61 8.00 13.40
CA LYS A 53 -11.96 7.88 14.83
C LYS A 53 -10.87 7.22 15.68
N HIS A 54 -9.62 7.36 15.30
CA HIS A 54 -8.45 6.78 15.98
C HIS A 54 -8.57 5.25 16.20
N GLN A 55 -9.23 4.53 15.26
CA GLN A 55 -9.46 3.09 15.41
C GLN A 55 -8.20 2.25 15.18
N GLN A 56 -7.17 2.80 14.52
CA GLN A 56 -5.88 2.13 14.26
C GLN A 56 -6.09 0.70 13.76
N ASN A 57 -6.93 0.57 12.76
CA ASN A 57 -7.46 -0.70 12.26
C ASN A 57 -6.50 -1.48 11.34
N TRP A 58 -5.23 -1.10 11.30
CA TRP A 58 -4.17 -1.81 10.60
C TRP A 58 -3.66 -3.02 11.36
N HIS A 59 -3.14 -3.99 10.61
CA HIS A 59 -2.28 -5.05 11.09
C HIS A 59 -1.21 -5.34 10.03
N PHE A 60 0.01 -5.67 10.46
CA PHE A 60 1.14 -5.93 9.57
C PHE A 60 1.74 -7.30 9.88
N ASP A 61 1.82 -8.19 8.89
CA ASP A 61 2.65 -9.38 8.96
C ASP A 61 3.95 -9.11 8.22
N VAL A 62 5.09 -9.29 8.87
CA VAL A 62 6.42 -9.07 8.29
C VAL A 62 7.06 -10.42 8.01
N ILE A 63 7.32 -10.70 6.75
CA ILE A 63 7.84 -11.97 6.28
C ILE A 63 9.28 -11.76 5.79
N THR A 64 10.24 -12.43 6.43
CA THR A 64 11.65 -12.49 6.03
C THR A 64 12.05 -13.88 5.54
N ASN A 65 11.17 -14.86 5.66
CA ASN A 65 11.36 -16.21 5.16
C ASN A 65 11.20 -16.23 3.64
N LYS A 66 12.30 -16.47 2.89
CA LYS A 66 12.34 -16.48 1.42
C LYS A 66 11.40 -17.52 0.82
N GLU A 67 11.34 -18.72 1.39
CA GLU A 67 10.45 -19.79 0.92
C GLU A 67 8.99 -19.38 1.01
N LYS A 68 8.61 -18.73 2.13
CA LYS A 68 7.26 -18.22 2.32
C LYS A 68 6.90 -17.11 1.33
N ILE A 69 7.85 -16.21 1.02
CA ILE A 69 7.67 -15.18 -0.01
C ILE A 69 7.50 -15.82 -1.40
N GLU A 70 8.25 -16.87 -1.71
CA GLU A 70 8.13 -17.61 -2.96
C GLU A 70 6.79 -18.35 -3.08
N GLU A 71 6.31 -18.99 -1.99
CA GLU A 71 4.97 -19.61 -1.96
C GLU A 71 3.88 -18.60 -2.26
N ILE A 72 3.93 -17.41 -1.65
CA ILE A 72 2.99 -16.32 -1.93
C ILE A 72 3.10 -15.88 -3.39
N ALA A 73 4.31 -15.70 -3.92
CA ALA A 73 4.50 -15.30 -5.31
C ALA A 73 3.97 -16.34 -6.29
N LYS A 74 4.09 -17.63 -5.96
CA LYS A 74 3.55 -18.70 -6.76
C LYS A 74 2.02 -18.63 -6.83
N VAL A 75 1.32 -18.55 -5.70
CA VAL A 75 -0.16 -18.51 -5.71
C VAL A 75 -0.72 -17.24 -6.36
N VAL A 76 0.00 -16.10 -6.24
CA VAL A 76 -0.34 -14.87 -6.95
C VAL A 76 -0.15 -15.04 -8.45
N GLY A 77 0.93 -15.67 -8.87
CA GLY A 77 1.21 -15.94 -10.29
C GLY A 77 0.19 -16.91 -10.90
N ASP A 78 -0.14 -17.98 -10.20
CA ASP A 78 -1.11 -18.99 -10.64
C ASP A 78 -2.50 -18.33 -10.84
N ARG A 79 -2.98 -17.53 -9.89
CA ARG A 79 -4.24 -16.79 -10.00
C ARG A 79 -4.21 -15.75 -11.13
N HIS A 80 -3.10 -15.07 -11.31
CA HIS A 80 -2.94 -14.12 -12.41
C HIS A 80 -3.10 -14.78 -13.77
N MET A 81 -2.49 -15.98 -13.94
CA MET A 81 -2.63 -16.76 -15.16
C MET A 81 -4.01 -17.39 -15.32
N GLU A 82 -4.66 -17.79 -14.22
CA GLU A 82 -6.05 -18.22 -14.24
C GLU A 82 -6.96 -17.12 -14.83
N ILE A 83 -6.80 -15.87 -14.36
CA ILE A 83 -7.55 -14.72 -14.88
C ILE A 83 -7.20 -14.47 -16.35
N ALA A 84 -5.92 -14.53 -16.73
CA ALA A 84 -5.49 -14.34 -18.11
C ALA A 84 -6.16 -15.37 -19.07
N ASN A 85 -6.33 -16.61 -18.62
CA ASN A 85 -6.95 -17.67 -19.41
C ASN A 85 -8.47 -17.53 -19.54
N LEU A 86 -9.11 -16.63 -18.78
CA LEU A 86 -10.54 -16.30 -18.93
C LEU A 86 -10.79 -15.22 -19.98
N ALA A 87 -9.74 -14.67 -20.61
CA ALA A 87 -9.90 -13.64 -21.63
C ALA A 87 -10.60 -14.18 -22.89
N ASP A 88 -11.56 -13.43 -23.42
CA ASP A 88 -12.35 -13.79 -24.60
C ASP A 88 -11.54 -13.70 -25.92
N ASN A 89 -10.35 -13.12 -25.89
CA ASN A 89 -9.49 -12.95 -27.06
C ASN A 89 -8.01 -13.03 -26.71
N GLU A 90 -7.19 -13.41 -27.71
CA GLU A 90 -5.74 -13.59 -27.58
C GLU A 90 -4.99 -12.30 -27.19
N LYS A 91 -5.47 -11.14 -27.60
CA LYS A 91 -4.85 -9.84 -27.29
C LYS A 91 -4.89 -9.56 -25.81
N ASP A 92 -6.06 -9.73 -25.18
CA ASP A 92 -6.24 -9.48 -23.75
C ASP A 92 -5.52 -10.55 -22.91
N GLN A 93 -5.57 -11.82 -23.33
CA GLN A 93 -4.79 -12.87 -22.71
C GLN A 93 -3.29 -12.58 -22.71
N THR A 94 -2.76 -12.19 -23.88
CA THR A 94 -1.33 -11.84 -24.03
C THR A 94 -0.97 -10.63 -23.19
N ASN A 95 -1.81 -9.59 -23.20
CA ASN A 95 -1.57 -8.40 -22.41
C ASN A 95 -1.57 -8.73 -20.90
N MET A 96 -2.55 -9.47 -20.43
CA MET A 96 -2.63 -9.87 -19.03
C MET A 96 -1.40 -10.69 -18.62
N SER A 97 -1.01 -11.68 -19.44
CA SER A 97 0.16 -12.52 -19.17
C SER A 97 1.47 -11.71 -19.06
N LYS A 98 1.64 -10.65 -19.86
CA LYS A 98 2.81 -9.77 -19.79
C LYS A 98 2.92 -9.02 -18.47
N PHE A 99 1.80 -8.78 -17.78
CA PHE A 99 1.79 -8.09 -16.48
C PHE A 99 2.18 -8.99 -15.31
N LEU A 100 2.22 -10.31 -15.46
CA LEU A 100 2.60 -11.27 -14.42
C LEU A 100 3.86 -10.83 -13.65
N LYS A 101 4.90 -10.39 -14.37
CA LYS A 101 6.15 -9.91 -13.78
C LYS A 101 5.99 -8.74 -12.79
N TYR A 102 4.95 -7.93 -12.95
CA TYR A 102 4.66 -6.81 -12.03
C TYR A 102 3.88 -7.27 -10.80
N TYR A 103 3.08 -8.34 -10.94
CA TYR A 103 2.29 -8.89 -9.83
C TYR A 103 3.14 -9.74 -8.88
N THR A 104 4.22 -10.33 -9.37
CA THR A 104 5.10 -11.23 -8.60
C THR A 104 6.48 -10.63 -8.32
N VAL A 105 6.70 -9.34 -8.60
CA VAL A 105 8.00 -8.67 -8.48
C VAL A 105 8.55 -8.72 -7.04
N PHE A 106 7.68 -8.82 -6.04
CA PHE A 106 8.05 -8.88 -4.63
C PHE A 106 8.81 -10.17 -4.24
N LYS A 107 8.78 -11.22 -5.07
CA LYS A 107 9.47 -12.50 -4.79
C LYS A 107 10.99 -12.36 -4.57
N ASN A 108 11.59 -11.29 -5.11
CA ASN A 108 13.02 -11.03 -4.99
C ASN A 108 13.37 -10.06 -3.85
N ALA A 109 12.37 -9.64 -3.07
CA ALA A 109 12.62 -8.78 -1.92
C ALA A 109 13.05 -9.60 -0.69
N PRO A 110 14.00 -9.12 0.12
CA PRO A 110 14.40 -9.78 1.37
C PRO A 110 13.28 -9.73 2.43
N VAL A 111 12.36 -8.79 2.30
CA VAL A 111 11.21 -8.63 3.22
C VAL A 111 9.94 -8.37 2.43
N LEU A 112 8.85 -9.00 2.85
CA LEU A 112 7.50 -8.74 2.39
C LEU A 112 6.62 -8.39 3.58
N VAL A 113 5.98 -7.20 3.55
CA VAL A 113 4.99 -6.82 4.54
C VAL A 113 3.60 -6.99 3.94
N LEU A 114 2.78 -7.85 4.56
CA LEU A 114 1.36 -7.95 4.27
C LEU A 114 0.61 -6.96 5.17
N VAL A 115 -0.24 -6.14 4.57
CA VAL A 115 -0.97 -5.09 5.27
C VAL A 115 -2.45 -5.41 5.27
N TYR A 116 -3.02 -5.49 6.46
CA TYR A 116 -4.43 -5.83 6.68
C TYR A 116 -5.20 -4.65 7.25
N ALA A 117 -6.49 -4.60 6.94
CA ALA A 117 -7.44 -3.66 7.51
C ALA A 117 -8.57 -4.37 8.26
N LYS A 118 -8.74 -4.07 9.53
CA LYS A 118 -9.97 -4.43 10.25
C LYS A 118 -11.10 -3.52 9.80
N PRO A 119 -12.36 -4.01 9.73
CA PRO A 119 -13.49 -3.20 9.33
C PRO A 119 -13.64 -1.93 10.17
N TYR A 120 -13.91 -0.82 9.52
CA TYR A 120 -14.20 0.44 10.19
C TYR A 120 -15.59 0.40 10.85
N LYS A 121 -15.62 0.53 12.17
CA LYS A 121 -16.85 0.45 12.96
C LYS A 121 -17.38 1.85 13.23
N THR A 122 -18.57 2.16 12.72
CA THR A 122 -19.25 3.44 12.97
C THR A 122 -20.60 3.23 13.64
N VAL A 123 -21.06 4.27 14.35
CA VAL A 123 -22.41 4.27 14.94
C VAL A 123 -23.45 4.38 13.83
N GLU A 124 -23.18 5.18 12.82
CA GLU A 124 -24.05 5.39 11.65
C GLU A 124 -24.31 4.06 10.92
N TYR A 125 -23.25 3.31 10.63
CA TYR A 125 -23.36 1.98 10.03
C TYR A 125 -24.23 1.05 10.90
N LYS A 126 -23.99 1.05 12.22
CA LYS A 126 -24.77 0.23 13.16
C LYS A 126 -26.25 0.62 13.20
N ILE A 127 -26.57 1.92 13.05
CA ILE A 127 -27.95 2.41 13.02
C ILE A 127 -28.64 2.00 11.73
N LEU A 128 -27.95 2.04 10.59
CA LEU A 128 -28.54 1.90 9.26
C LEU A 128 -28.61 0.46 8.75
N LYS A 129 -27.73 -0.44 9.21
CA LYS A 129 -27.54 -1.80 8.65
C LYS A 129 -28.82 -2.65 8.59
N ASP A 130 -29.75 -2.45 9.52
CA ASP A 130 -30.99 -3.22 9.65
C ASP A 130 -32.22 -2.41 9.19
N LYS A 131 -32.03 -1.36 8.37
CA LYS A 131 -33.09 -0.45 7.89
C LYS A 131 -33.13 -0.45 6.35
N PRO A 132 -33.91 -1.36 5.73
CA PRO A 132 -34.01 -1.44 4.27
C PRO A 132 -34.46 -0.14 3.61
N GLU A 133 -35.32 0.62 4.29
CA GLU A 133 -35.81 1.93 3.85
C GLU A 133 -34.74 3.02 3.79
N CYS A 134 -33.60 2.80 4.46
CA CYS A 134 -32.45 3.72 4.48
C CYS A 134 -31.27 3.19 3.65
N LYS A 135 -31.51 2.30 2.67
CA LYS A 135 -30.46 1.65 1.92
C LYS A 135 -29.50 2.65 1.27
N ASP A 136 -29.99 3.73 0.68
CA ASP A 136 -29.15 4.74 0.02
C ASP A 136 -28.19 5.43 1.01
N LEU A 137 -28.68 5.72 2.24
CA LEU A 137 -27.84 6.29 3.30
C LEU A 137 -26.83 5.28 3.80
N TYR A 138 -27.22 4.02 3.94
CA TYR A 138 -26.33 2.94 4.31
C TYR A 138 -25.19 2.78 3.28
N ASP A 139 -25.52 2.71 1.99
CA ASP A 139 -24.58 2.57 0.91
C ASP A 139 -23.62 3.79 0.84
N MET A 140 -24.13 4.99 1.09
CA MET A 140 -23.33 6.22 1.15
C MET A 140 -22.34 6.20 2.32
N VAL A 141 -22.75 5.74 3.51
CA VAL A 141 -21.87 5.58 4.68
C VAL A 141 -20.83 4.48 4.42
N ALA A 142 -21.25 3.36 3.84
CA ALA A 142 -20.35 2.24 3.52
C ALA A 142 -19.33 2.60 2.44
N SER A 143 -19.69 3.46 1.47
CA SER A 143 -18.81 3.89 0.38
C SER A 143 -17.63 4.76 0.83
N SER A 144 -17.63 5.25 2.08
CA SER A 144 -16.53 6.06 2.60
C SER A 144 -15.19 5.31 2.65
N GLN A 145 -15.24 3.97 2.78
CA GLN A 145 -14.06 3.10 2.83
C GLN A 145 -12.94 3.64 3.74
N ALA A 146 -13.32 4.14 4.90
CA ALA A 146 -12.40 4.82 5.81
C ALA A 146 -11.22 3.91 6.26
N GLU A 147 -11.45 2.60 6.34
CA GLU A 147 -10.39 1.61 6.58
C GLU A 147 -9.36 1.58 5.45
N VAL A 148 -9.78 1.64 4.20
CA VAL A 148 -8.89 1.65 3.03
C VAL A 148 -8.05 2.92 3.01
N GLN A 149 -8.67 4.09 3.29
CA GLN A 149 -7.96 5.38 3.37
C GLN A 149 -6.94 5.38 4.51
N THR A 150 -7.30 4.82 5.68
CA THR A 150 -6.40 4.66 6.82
C THR A 150 -5.18 3.82 6.45
N ILE A 151 -5.39 2.69 5.75
CA ILE A 151 -4.28 1.84 5.29
C ILE A 151 -3.42 2.59 4.27
N GLY A 152 -4.01 3.34 3.34
CA GLY A 152 -3.26 4.16 2.38
C GLY A 152 -2.31 5.14 3.07
N ALA A 153 -2.78 5.83 4.12
CA ALA A 153 -1.96 6.74 4.92
C ALA A 153 -0.84 6.00 5.69
N ALA A 154 -1.15 4.86 6.31
CA ALA A 154 -0.16 4.07 7.05
C ALA A 154 0.93 3.50 6.12
N VAL A 155 0.53 3.00 4.95
CA VAL A 155 1.49 2.51 3.95
C VAL A 155 2.37 3.64 3.42
N GLU A 156 1.82 4.83 3.12
CA GLU A 156 2.67 5.95 2.66
C GLU A 156 3.70 6.34 3.73
N ASN A 157 3.33 6.39 5.01
CA ASN A 157 4.30 6.64 6.09
C ASN A 157 5.42 5.57 6.11
N LEU A 158 5.08 4.29 5.93
CA LEU A 158 6.06 3.21 5.83
C LEU A 158 7.00 3.42 4.65
N LEU A 159 6.46 3.75 3.46
CA LEU A 159 7.24 3.98 2.25
C LEU A 159 8.18 5.19 2.39
N LEU A 160 7.72 6.26 3.01
CA LEU A 160 8.51 7.46 3.28
C LEU A 160 9.64 7.17 4.27
N ALA A 161 9.34 6.44 5.36
CA ALA A 161 10.34 6.01 6.33
C ALA A 161 11.40 5.13 5.67
N ALA A 162 10.98 4.10 4.91
CA ALA A 162 11.90 3.25 4.17
C ALA A 162 12.82 4.06 3.25
N ALA A 163 12.26 4.98 2.45
CA ALA A 163 13.02 5.81 1.53
C ALA A 163 14.01 6.73 2.26
N ASN A 164 13.59 7.33 3.40
CA ASN A 164 14.44 8.20 4.21
C ASN A 164 15.60 7.43 4.88
N MET A 165 15.40 6.16 5.20
CA MET A 165 16.40 5.26 5.76
C MET A 165 17.28 4.59 4.70
N GLY A 166 17.11 4.91 3.40
CA GLY A 166 17.90 4.38 2.29
C GLY A 166 17.39 3.04 1.71
N TYR A 167 16.23 2.58 2.16
CA TYR A 167 15.57 1.39 1.62
C TYR A 167 14.65 1.72 0.46
N GLY A 168 14.39 0.70 -0.37
CA GLY A 168 13.36 0.73 -1.39
C GLY A 168 12.13 -0.03 -0.94
N ALA A 169 10.96 0.43 -1.39
CA ALA A 169 9.71 -0.27 -1.18
C ALA A 169 8.74 -0.03 -2.35
N CYS A 170 7.69 -0.83 -2.45
CA CYS A 170 6.66 -0.67 -3.47
C CYS A 170 5.27 -0.97 -2.89
N TYR A 171 4.31 -0.07 -3.10
CA TYR A 171 2.91 -0.29 -2.73
C TYR A 171 2.24 -1.17 -3.81
N MET A 172 1.84 -2.38 -3.46
CA MET A 172 1.25 -3.34 -4.40
C MET A 172 -0.15 -3.75 -3.94
N THR A 173 -1.16 -3.38 -4.69
CA THR A 173 -2.55 -3.80 -4.49
C THR A 173 -3.01 -4.87 -5.49
N GLY A 174 -2.35 -4.96 -6.65
CA GLY A 174 -2.68 -5.97 -7.67
C GLY A 174 -2.71 -7.41 -7.15
N PRO A 175 -1.72 -7.87 -6.34
CA PRO A 175 -1.70 -9.24 -5.82
C PRO A 175 -2.89 -9.63 -4.93
N ILE A 176 -3.67 -8.69 -4.41
CA ILE A 176 -4.83 -8.99 -3.54
C ILE A 176 -5.96 -9.74 -4.24
N HIS A 177 -5.96 -9.86 -5.56
CA HIS A 177 -6.89 -10.73 -6.28
C HIS A 177 -6.69 -12.22 -5.95
N SER A 178 -5.54 -12.55 -5.33
CA SER A 178 -5.22 -13.89 -4.83
C SER A 178 -5.36 -14.01 -3.31
N ARG A 179 -6.13 -13.11 -2.68
CA ARG A 179 -6.24 -12.98 -1.22
C ARG A 179 -6.57 -14.30 -0.55
N ASP A 180 -7.55 -15.03 -1.08
CA ASP A 180 -7.94 -16.36 -0.60
C ASP A 180 -6.77 -17.35 -0.55
N LYS A 181 -5.95 -17.39 -1.61
CA LYS A 181 -4.78 -18.27 -1.70
C LYS A 181 -3.64 -17.81 -0.80
N ILE A 182 -3.44 -16.51 -0.66
CA ILE A 182 -2.47 -15.97 0.31
C ILE A 182 -2.88 -16.34 1.73
N TYR A 183 -4.18 -16.33 2.04
CA TYR A 183 -4.70 -16.76 3.33
C TYR A 183 -4.43 -18.23 3.62
N GLU A 184 -4.59 -19.12 2.63
CA GLU A 184 -4.24 -20.54 2.75
C GLU A 184 -2.74 -20.70 3.07
N VAL A 185 -1.84 -20.00 2.37
CA VAL A 185 -0.39 -20.04 2.58
C VAL A 185 0.00 -19.52 3.97
N MET A 186 -0.67 -18.47 4.45
CA MET A 186 -0.32 -17.79 5.71
C MET A 186 -1.01 -18.40 6.95
N GLY A 187 -2.01 -19.27 6.78
CA GLY A 187 -2.87 -19.69 7.90
C GLY A 187 -3.57 -18.46 8.51
N HIS A 188 -4.30 -17.69 7.67
CA HIS A 188 -4.85 -16.40 8.04
C HIS A 188 -5.75 -16.44 9.28
N ASP A 189 -5.52 -15.49 10.17
CA ASP A 189 -6.35 -15.19 11.33
C ASP A 189 -7.29 -14.02 10.98
N GLU A 190 -8.59 -14.27 10.93
CA GLU A 190 -9.62 -13.26 10.59
C GLU A 190 -9.61 -12.04 11.52
N THR A 191 -9.05 -12.16 12.74
CA THR A 191 -8.93 -11.03 13.68
C THR A 191 -7.99 -9.93 13.17
N LYS A 192 -7.13 -10.25 12.19
CA LYS A 192 -6.24 -9.28 11.53
C LYS A 192 -6.98 -8.37 10.54
N GLY A 193 -8.15 -8.80 10.06
CA GLY A 193 -8.94 -8.10 9.04
C GLY A 193 -8.60 -8.56 7.61
N GLU A 194 -9.00 -7.79 6.62
CA GLU A 194 -8.76 -8.09 5.20
C GLU A 194 -7.39 -7.67 4.72
N LEU A 195 -6.76 -8.51 3.87
CA LEU A 195 -5.51 -8.16 3.19
C LEU A 195 -5.76 -7.04 2.17
N MET A 196 -5.06 -5.92 2.31
CA MET A 196 -5.24 -4.71 1.51
C MET A 196 -4.06 -4.44 0.58
N ALA A 197 -2.85 -4.85 0.96
CA ALA A 197 -1.65 -4.58 0.18
C ALA A 197 -0.49 -5.51 0.53
N LEU A 198 0.44 -5.64 -0.42
CA LEU A 198 1.74 -6.27 -0.26
C LEU A 198 2.83 -5.21 -0.45
N ILE A 199 3.76 -5.10 0.49
CA ILE A 199 4.84 -4.12 0.45
C ILE A 199 6.18 -4.84 0.53
N PRO A 200 6.85 -5.11 -0.63
CA PRO A 200 8.24 -5.54 -0.61
C PRO A 200 9.14 -4.40 -0.11
N VAL A 201 10.11 -4.76 0.71
CA VAL A 201 11.10 -3.83 1.29
C VAL A 201 12.49 -4.44 1.17
N GLY A 202 13.49 -3.64 0.84
CA GLY A 202 14.89 -4.08 0.78
C GLY A 202 15.83 -2.98 0.30
N VAL A 203 17.12 -3.28 0.24
CA VAL A 203 18.12 -2.35 -0.32
C VAL A 203 17.95 -2.30 -1.84
N PRO A 204 17.77 -1.11 -2.46
CA PRO A 204 17.62 -1.00 -3.90
C PRO A 204 18.86 -1.52 -4.66
N GLU A 205 18.68 -2.28 -5.75
CA GLU A 205 19.77 -2.57 -6.68
C GLU A 205 20.28 -1.30 -7.37
N ASP A 206 19.34 -0.45 -7.77
CA ASP A 206 19.59 0.83 -8.42
C ASP A 206 18.59 1.88 -7.92
N SER A 207 19.14 2.95 -7.36
CA SER A 207 18.37 4.12 -6.90
C SER A 207 18.43 5.30 -7.89
N SER A 208 19.20 5.17 -9.00
CA SER A 208 19.43 6.26 -9.96
C SER A 208 18.26 6.48 -10.93
N ALA A 209 17.35 5.51 -11.08
CA ALA A 209 16.20 5.65 -11.96
C ALA A 209 15.44 6.96 -11.67
N PRO A 210 15.04 7.73 -12.69
CA PRO A 210 14.35 8.99 -12.50
C PRO A 210 12.97 8.80 -11.86
N GLN A 211 12.48 9.84 -11.23
CA GLN A 211 11.08 9.88 -10.79
C GLN A 211 10.15 9.81 -12.00
N PRO A 212 9.06 9.04 -11.91
CA PRO A 212 8.00 9.13 -12.92
C PRO A 212 7.45 10.56 -13.01
N PRO A 213 7.06 11.04 -14.20
CA PRO A 213 6.46 12.37 -14.35
C PRO A 213 5.19 12.50 -13.49
N ARG A 214 4.90 13.73 -13.10
CA ARG A 214 3.66 14.09 -12.42
C ARG A 214 2.83 14.95 -13.36
N LEU A 215 1.52 14.91 -13.20
CA LEU A 215 0.65 15.87 -13.85
C LEU A 215 1.01 17.28 -13.38
N PRO A 216 0.86 18.31 -14.24
CA PRO A 216 0.95 19.70 -13.83
C PRO A 216 -0.02 19.99 -12.67
N LEU A 217 0.38 20.88 -11.75
CA LEU A 217 -0.44 21.17 -10.57
C LEU A 217 -1.79 21.78 -10.95
N GLU A 218 -1.81 22.61 -11.98
CA GLU A 218 -2.99 23.25 -12.55
C GLU A 218 -4.05 22.25 -13.08
N ASP A 219 -3.63 21.05 -13.46
CA ASP A 219 -4.56 19.99 -13.92
C ASP A 219 -5.27 19.26 -12.77
N VAL A 220 -4.79 19.41 -11.55
CA VAL A 220 -5.25 18.62 -10.38
C VAL A 220 -5.64 19.47 -9.17
N VAL A 221 -5.49 20.80 -9.26
CA VAL A 221 -5.83 21.74 -8.18
C VAL A 221 -6.73 22.84 -8.70
N THR A 222 -7.80 23.12 -7.98
CA THR A 222 -8.68 24.26 -8.20
C THR A 222 -8.72 25.12 -6.93
N PHE A 223 -8.38 26.40 -7.03
CA PHE A 223 -8.61 27.38 -5.98
C PHE A 223 -10.02 27.96 -6.16
N ILE A 224 -10.78 28.02 -5.07
CA ILE A 224 -12.14 28.58 -5.03
C ILE A 224 -12.06 29.76 -4.06
N ASP A 225 -12.21 30.97 -4.59
CA ASP A 225 -12.18 32.24 -3.86
C ASP A 225 -13.59 32.66 -3.39
#